data_7dab31a5ca4a98165e4cd7ff5b4411e2
#
_entry.id   7dab31a5ca4a98165e4cd7ff5b4411e2
#
_cell.length_a   1.000
_cell.length_b   1.000
_cell.length_c   1.000
_cell.angle_alpha   90.00
_cell.angle_beta   90.00
_cell.angle_gamma   90.00
#
_symmetry.space_group_name_H-M   'P 1'
#
loop_
_entity.id
_entity.type
_entity.pdbx_description
1 polymer ?
#
loop_
_entity_poly.entity_id
_entity_poly.type
_entity_poly.pdbx_seq_one_letter_code
_entity_poly.pdbx_strand_id
1 'polypeptide(L)'
;GYFNFVDEDVMVIADAEQMKRVINNIIGNSLKYMDKKHGIINIRILDVGDFVQIEIEDNGKGIGQKELPYIFDRFYRTDSSRNSSKGGSGIGLSIVKKIIEDHGGKIWATSKEGIGTEIHFVLRKTTAD
;
A
#
# COMPACT_ATOMS: atom_id res chain seq x y z
N GLY A 1 -4.12 1.91 14.98
CA GLY A 1 -2.77 1.96 14.48
C GLY A 1 -1.99 3.15 14.99
N TYR A 2 -0.72 3.14 14.82
CA TYR A 2 0.15 4.26 15.18
C TYR A 2 1.20 4.46 14.07
N PHE A 3 1.86 5.61 14.13
CA PHE A 3 2.81 6.04 13.11
C PHE A 3 4.23 6.00 13.66
N ASN A 4 5.14 5.49 12.84
CA ASN A 4 6.57 5.51 13.13
C ASN A 4 7.26 6.37 12.07
N PHE A 5 7.94 7.41 12.50
CA PHE A 5 8.67 8.30 11.61
C PHE A 5 10.17 8.11 11.81
N VAL A 6 10.88 7.95 10.70
CA VAL A 6 12.33 7.84 10.74
C VAL A 6 12.96 9.22 10.63
N ASP A 7 12.35 10.09 9.86
CA ASP A 7 12.83 11.45 9.63
C ASP A 7 11.67 12.33 9.22
N GLU A 8 11.49 13.45 9.92
CA GLU A 8 10.39 14.37 9.67
C GLU A 8 10.68 15.41 8.58
N ASP A 9 11.93 15.54 8.14
CA ASP A 9 12.32 16.58 7.17
C ASP A 9 12.50 16.06 5.76
N VAL A 10 11.96 14.89 5.45
CA VAL A 10 12.07 14.32 4.11
C VAL A 10 10.94 14.87 3.24
N MET A 11 11.31 15.37 2.06
CA MET A 11 10.35 15.90 1.10
C MET A 11 10.41 15.13 -0.21
N VAL A 12 9.26 14.95 -0.84
CA VAL A 12 9.13 14.21 -2.08
C VAL A 12 8.49 15.08 -3.16
N ILE A 13 8.73 14.71 -4.42
CA ILE A 13 8.07 15.32 -5.56
C ILE A 13 6.82 14.50 -5.85
N ALA A 14 5.66 15.03 -5.47
CA ALA A 14 4.42 14.29 -5.63
C ALA A 14 3.22 15.23 -5.68
N ASP A 15 2.17 14.78 -6.36
CA ASP A 15 0.88 15.46 -6.37
C ASP A 15 0.14 15.08 -5.09
N ALA A 16 -0.19 16.08 -4.27
CA ALA A 16 -0.80 15.83 -2.95
C ALA A 16 -2.14 15.10 -3.05
N GLU A 17 -2.98 15.46 -4.01
CA GLU A 17 -4.28 14.82 -4.16
C GLU A 17 -4.14 13.37 -4.60
N GLN A 18 -3.18 13.09 -5.50
CA GLN A 18 -2.92 11.72 -5.93
C GLN A 18 -2.33 10.88 -4.79
N MET A 19 -1.49 11.49 -3.94
CA MET A 19 -0.93 10.78 -2.79
C MET A 19 -2.00 10.46 -1.76
N LYS A 20 -2.96 11.34 -1.54
CA LYS A 20 -4.12 11.03 -0.68
C LYS A 20 -4.87 9.82 -1.23
N ARG A 21 -5.05 9.77 -2.53
CA ARG A 21 -5.73 8.65 -3.19
C ARG A 21 -4.98 7.35 -3.00
N VAL A 22 -3.65 7.38 -3.14
CA VAL A 22 -2.79 6.22 -2.90
C VAL A 22 -2.95 5.70 -1.47
N ILE A 23 -2.77 6.58 -0.50
CA ILE A 23 -2.85 6.20 0.91
C ILE A 23 -4.24 5.68 1.26
N ASN A 24 -5.28 6.38 0.84
CA ASN A 24 -6.66 5.97 1.13
C ASN A 24 -6.99 4.60 0.52
N ASN A 25 -6.53 4.34 -0.70
CA ASN A 25 -6.78 3.05 -1.33
C ASN A 25 -6.03 1.92 -0.65
N ILE A 26 -4.78 2.15 -0.23
CA ILE A 26 -4.00 1.13 0.47
C ILE A 26 -4.62 0.85 1.85
N ILE A 27 -4.92 1.89 2.61
CA ILE A 27 -5.54 1.73 3.95
C ILE A 27 -6.92 1.09 3.83
N GLY A 28 -7.71 1.51 2.84
CA GLY A 28 -9.02 0.92 2.59
C GLY A 28 -8.92 -0.58 2.29
N ASN A 29 -7.91 -0.96 1.53
CA ASN A 29 -7.65 -2.37 1.26
C ASN A 29 -7.28 -3.13 2.53
N SER A 30 -6.42 -2.56 3.37
CA SER A 30 -6.04 -3.15 4.65
C SER A 30 -7.25 -3.36 5.56
N LEU A 31 -8.13 -2.36 5.64
CA LEU A 31 -9.35 -2.45 6.45
C LEU A 31 -10.31 -3.50 5.92
N LYS A 32 -10.43 -3.59 4.60
CA LYS A 32 -11.32 -4.56 3.95
C LYS A 32 -10.97 -6.00 4.29
N TYR A 33 -9.69 -6.30 4.43
CA TYR A 33 -9.22 -7.66 4.69
C TYR A 33 -8.74 -7.86 6.13
N MET A 34 -9.08 -6.92 7.00
CA MET A 34 -8.74 -7.06 8.42
C MET A 34 -9.64 -8.10 9.07
N ASP A 35 -9.03 -9.13 9.63
CA ASP A 35 -9.75 -10.23 10.28
C ASP A 35 -9.30 -10.45 11.73
N LYS A 36 -8.50 -9.54 12.26
CA LYS A 36 -8.03 -9.63 13.65
C LYS A 36 -8.88 -8.76 14.55
N LYS A 37 -9.14 -9.25 15.76
CA LYS A 37 -9.89 -8.50 16.77
C LYS A 37 -9.19 -7.16 17.10
N HIS A 38 -7.87 -7.21 17.16
CA HIS A 38 -7.05 -6.02 17.37
C HIS A 38 -6.27 -5.72 16.09
N GLY A 39 -6.94 -5.07 15.14
CA GLY A 39 -6.31 -4.70 13.88
C GLY A 39 -5.29 -3.59 14.09
N ILE A 40 -4.15 -3.75 13.43
CA ILE A 40 -3.04 -2.80 13.51
C ILE A 40 -2.61 -2.44 12.10
N ILE A 41 -2.47 -1.14 11.84
CA ILE A 41 -1.87 -0.65 10.61
C ILE A 41 -0.70 0.24 11.00
N ASN A 42 0.49 -0.13 10.55
CA ASN A 42 1.71 0.65 10.78
C ASN A 42 2.14 1.30 9.49
N ILE A 43 2.51 2.57 9.56
CA ILE A 43 3.04 3.29 8.42
C ILE A 43 4.47 3.71 8.78
N ARG A 44 5.41 3.31 7.92
CA ARG A 44 6.83 3.64 8.10
C ARG A 44 7.31 4.47 6.92
N ILE A 45 8.16 5.43 7.20
CA ILE A 45 8.79 6.27 6.18
C ILE A 45 10.30 6.08 6.32
N LEU A 46 10.94 5.64 5.24
CA LEU A 46 12.35 5.31 5.23
C LEU A 46 13.07 6.17 4.19
N ASP A 47 14.24 6.65 4.58
CA ASP A 47 15.12 7.40 3.69
C ASP A 47 16.01 6.41 2.94
N VAL A 48 15.84 6.30 1.62
CA VAL A 48 16.51 5.29 0.81
C VAL A 48 17.19 5.97 -0.39
N GLY A 49 18.35 6.57 -0.14
CA GLY A 49 19.12 7.22 -1.20
C GLY A 49 18.38 8.39 -1.84
N ASP A 50 18.12 8.31 -3.14
CA ASP A 50 17.41 9.35 -3.87
C ASP A 50 15.89 9.26 -3.73
N PHE A 51 15.42 8.25 -2.98
CA PHE A 51 13.99 7.97 -2.81
C PHE A 51 13.60 7.97 -1.36
N VAL A 52 12.31 8.17 -1.12
CA VAL A 52 11.68 7.90 0.16
C VAL A 52 10.81 6.67 -0.03
N GLN A 53 10.97 5.69 0.84
CA GLN A 53 10.16 4.47 0.82
C GLN A 53 9.08 4.56 1.87
N ILE A 54 7.85 4.35 1.46
CA ILE A 54 6.70 4.31 2.36
C ILE A 54 6.25 2.87 2.45
N GLU A 55 6.06 2.39 3.69
CA GLU A 55 5.59 1.04 3.94
C GLU A 55 4.32 1.10 4.77
N ILE A 56 3.30 0.40 4.31
CA ILE A 56 2.03 0.32 5.02
C ILE A 56 1.79 -1.16 5.31
N GLU A 57 1.90 -1.50 6.59
CA GLU A 57 1.80 -2.88 7.07
C GLU A 57 0.52 -3.07 7.84
N ASP A 58 -0.19 -4.16 7.58
CA ASP A 58 -1.33 -4.54 8.38
C ASP A 58 -1.14 -5.95 8.94
N ASN A 59 -1.90 -6.26 9.99
CA ASN A 59 -1.94 -7.60 10.58
C ASN A 59 -3.21 -8.34 10.20
N GLY A 60 -3.74 -8.07 9.02
CA GLY A 60 -4.94 -8.73 8.52
C GLY A 60 -4.70 -10.18 8.10
N LYS A 61 -5.60 -10.69 7.28
CA LYS A 61 -5.54 -12.12 6.91
C LYS A 61 -4.40 -12.48 5.96
N GLY A 62 -3.74 -11.48 5.37
CA GLY A 62 -2.67 -11.73 4.42
C GLY A 62 -3.16 -12.20 3.06
N ILE A 63 -2.21 -12.42 2.18
CA ILE A 63 -2.46 -12.83 0.79
C ILE A 63 -1.57 -14.02 0.49
N GLY A 64 -2.15 -15.07 -0.10
CA GLY A 64 -1.40 -16.27 -0.45
C GLY A 64 -0.41 -16.02 -1.58
N GLN A 65 0.64 -16.82 -1.63
CA GLN A 65 1.70 -16.68 -2.63
C GLN A 65 1.18 -16.83 -4.05
N LYS A 66 0.11 -17.59 -4.25
CA LYS A 66 -0.48 -17.77 -5.59
C LYS A 66 -1.16 -16.50 -6.08
N GLU A 67 -1.68 -15.68 -5.18
CA GLU A 67 -2.42 -14.47 -5.54
C GLU A 67 -1.54 -13.22 -5.53
N LEU A 68 -0.51 -13.21 -4.71
CA LEU A 68 0.33 -12.03 -4.50
C LEU A 68 0.84 -11.37 -5.79
N PRO A 69 1.28 -12.12 -6.81
CA PRO A 69 1.77 -11.48 -8.05
C PRO A 69 0.71 -10.70 -8.81
N TYR A 70 -0.57 -10.91 -8.52
CA TYR A 70 -1.66 -10.34 -9.32
C TYR A 70 -2.42 -9.22 -8.61
N ILE A 71 -2.08 -8.89 -7.37
CA ILE A 71 -2.91 -7.97 -6.58
C ILE A 71 -2.96 -6.54 -7.13
N PHE A 72 -2.00 -6.16 -7.98
CA PHE A 72 -1.99 -4.85 -8.63
C PHE A 72 -2.63 -4.86 -10.01
N ASP A 73 -3.07 -6.03 -10.47
CA ASP A 73 -3.70 -6.13 -11.78
C ASP A 73 -5.10 -5.52 -11.73
N ARG A 74 -5.47 -4.88 -12.83
CA ARG A 74 -6.78 -4.28 -12.95
C ARG A 74 -7.87 -5.35 -12.86
N PHE A 75 -8.90 -5.07 -12.05
CA PHE A 75 -10.04 -5.96 -11.81
C PHE A 75 -9.68 -7.24 -11.05
N TYR A 76 -8.44 -7.38 -10.57
CA TYR A 76 -8.10 -8.52 -9.76
C TYR A 76 -8.83 -8.46 -8.42
N ARG A 77 -9.35 -9.61 -7.98
CA ARG A 77 -9.98 -9.77 -6.67
C ARG A 77 -9.67 -11.17 -6.17
N THR A 78 -9.42 -11.30 -4.88
CA THR A 78 -9.23 -12.61 -4.26
C THR A 78 -10.54 -13.39 -4.28
N ASP A 79 -10.46 -14.73 -4.17
CA ASP A 79 -11.65 -15.56 -4.17
C ASP A 79 -12.66 -15.14 -3.09
N SER A 80 -12.16 -14.82 -1.90
CA SER A 80 -13.03 -14.40 -0.81
C SER A 80 -13.74 -13.07 -1.10
N SER A 81 -13.11 -12.16 -1.84
CA SER A 81 -13.73 -10.88 -2.17
C SER A 81 -14.69 -10.99 -3.36
N ARG A 82 -14.51 -11.97 -4.24
CA ARG A 82 -15.41 -12.18 -5.37
C ARG A 82 -16.82 -12.52 -4.93
N ASN A 83 -16.94 -13.22 -3.80
CA ASN A 83 -18.22 -13.67 -3.27
C ASN A 83 -18.70 -12.84 -2.09
N SER A 84 -18.05 -11.72 -1.83
CA SER A 84 -18.33 -10.89 -0.66
C SER A 84 -19.06 -9.62 -1.06
N SER A 85 -20.03 -9.21 -0.25
CA SER A 85 -20.64 -7.90 -0.40
C SER A 85 -19.66 -6.76 -0.13
N LYS A 86 -18.54 -7.05 0.50
CA LYS A 86 -17.46 -6.09 0.71
C LYS A 86 -16.63 -5.86 -0.54
N GLY A 87 -16.79 -6.70 -1.55
CA GLY A 87 -16.00 -6.60 -2.76
C GLY A 87 -16.22 -5.28 -3.46
N GLY A 88 -15.15 -4.58 -3.78
CA GLY A 88 -15.19 -3.40 -4.63
C GLY A 88 -15.04 -3.78 -6.10
N SER A 89 -14.70 -2.81 -6.93
CA SER A 89 -14.50 -3.02 -8.36
C SER A 89 -13.22 -3.81 -8.69
N GLY A 90 -12.31 -3.98 -7.73
CA GLY A 90 -11.03 -4.64 -7.97
C GLY A 90 -10.01 -3.76 -8.67
N ILE A 91 -10.20 -2.44 -8.64
CA ILE A 91 -9.30 -1.50 -9.32
C ILE A 91 -8.47 -0.64 -8.37
N GLY A 92 -8.71 -0.75 -7.06
CA GLY A 92 -8.06 0.12 -6.07
C GLY A 92 -6.54 0.08 -6.10
N LEU A 93 -5.95 -1.12 -6.05
CA LEU A 93 -4.50 -1.24 -6.06
C LEU A 93 -3.90 -1.03 -7.45
N SER A 94 -4.62 -1.31 -8.52
CA SER A 94 -4.13 -1.01 -9.87
C SER A 94 -4.04 0.49 -10.09
N ILE A 95 -4.96 1.27 -9.54
CA ILE A 95 -4.89 2.73 -9.57
C ILE A 95 -3.68 3.21 -8.79
N VAL A 96 -3.44 2.64 -7.61
CA VAL A 96 -2.28 2.98 -6.79
C VAL A 96 -1.00 2.76 -7.58
N LYS A 97 -0.86 1.60 -8.21
CA LYS A 97 0.33 1.29 -9.01
C LYS A 97 0.52 2.30 -10.14
N LYS A 98 -0.56 2.64 -10.84
CA LYS A 98 -0.47 3.62 -11.92
C LYS A 98 -0.01 4.98 -11.42
N ILE A 99 -0.57 5.44 -10.30
CA ILE A 99 -0.18 6.73 -9.73
C ILE A 99 1.29 6.73 -9.34
N ILE A 100 1.75 5.68 -8.65
CA ILE A 100 3.14 5.61 -8.21
C ILE A 100 4.08 5.55 -9.42
N GLU A 101 3.76 4.76 -10.42
CA GLU A 101 4.59 4.66 -11.62
C GLU A 101 4.60 5.96 -12.41
N ASP A 102 3.48 6.67 -12.48
CA ASP A 102 3.41 7.99 -13.14
C ASP A 102 4.28 9.02 -12.41
N HIS A 103 4.57 8.81 -11.13
CA HIS A 103 5.47 9.64 -10.34
C HIS A 103 6.92 9.18 -10.40
N GLY A 104 7.23 8.22 -11.25
CA GLY A 104 8.59 7.70 -11.37
C GLY A 104 9.00 6.76 -10.26
N GLY A 105 8.05 6.26 -9.48
CA GLY A 105 8.31 5.36 -8.38
C GLY A 105 8.02 3.91 -8.74
N LYS A 106 8.09 3.08 -7.72
CA LYS A 106 7.78 1.64 -7.81
C LYS A 106 6.91 1.24 -6.63
N ILE A 107 6.12 0.20 -6.81
CA ILE A 107 5.29 -0.36 -5.76
C ILE A 107 5.39 -1.88 -5.79
N TRP A 108 5.42 -2.49 -4.62
CA TRP A 108 5.42 -3.95 -4.48
C TRP A 108 4.78 -4.32 -3.15
N ALA A 109 4.53 -5.61 -2.97
CA ALA A 109 3.92 -6.11 -1.75
C ALA A 109 4.62 -7.37 -1.27
N THR A 110 4.66 -7.53 0.03
CA THR A 110 5.01 -8.79 0.68
C THR A 110 3.86 -9.17 1.59
N SER A 111 3.62 -10.46 1.74
CA SER A 111 2.48 -10.92 2.54
C SER A 111 2.70 -12.34 3.01
N LYS A 112 2.05 -12.66 4.13
CA LYS A 112 2.01 -14.02 4.66
C LYS A 112 0.61 -14.29 5.18
N GLU A 113 0.00 -15.36 4.69
CA GLU A 113 -1.35 -15.72 5.11
C GLU A 113 -1.44 -15.89 6.61
N GLY A 114 -2.49 -15.33 7.19
CA GLY A 114 -2.72 -15.38 8.63
C GLY A 114 -1.93 -14.36 9.44
N ILE A 115 -0.95 -13.70 8.83
CA ILE A 115 -0.07 -12.74 9.52
C ILE A 115 -0.37 -11.31 9.08
N GLY A 116 -0.41 -11.05 7.79
CA GLY A 116 -0.69 -9.71 7.27
C GLY A 116 -0.01 -9.41 5.96
N THR A 117 -0.13 -8.15 5.56
CA THR A 117 0.38 -7.67 4.27
C THR A 117 1.13 -6.37 4.47
N GLU A 118 2.22 -6.20 3.71
CA GLU A 118 2.95 -4.95 3.63
C GLU A 118 2.94 -4.46 2.19
N ILE A 119 2.50 -3.23 2.00
CA ILE A 119 2.60 -2.56 0.70
C ILE A 119 3.75 -1.57 0.81
N HIS A 120 4.67 -1.62 -0.14
CA HIS A 120 5.84 -0.77 -0.19
C HIS A 120 5.81 0.06 -1.45
N PHE A 121 6.07 1.37 -1.34
CA PHE A 121 6.28 2.17 -2.55
C PHE A 121 7.35 3.21 -2.30
N VAL A 122 8.00 3.63 -3.39
CA VAL A 122 9.05 4.64 -3.32
C VAL A 122 8.66 5.84 -4.16
N LEU A 123 9.01 7.02 -3.66
CA LEU A 123 8.83 8.29 -4.36
C LEU A 123 10.18 9.00 -4.41
N ARG A 124 10.40 9.72 -5.50
CA ARG A 124 11.66 10.46 -5.67
C ARG A 124 11.71 11.63 -4.69
N LYS A 125 12.84 11.80 -4.04
CA LYS A 125 13.07 12.96 -3.19
C LYS A 125 13.14 14.23 -4.02
N THR A 126 12.71 15.33 -3.44
CA THR A 126 13.00 16.62 -4.02
C THR A 126 14.46 16.97 -3.72
N THR A 127 15.13 17.57 -4.70
CA THR A 127 16.48 18.06 -4.46
C THR A 127 16.39 19.33 -3.60
N ALA A 128 17.21 19.36 -2.55
CA ALA A 128 17.23 20.50 -1.65
C ALA A 128 18.06 21.62 -2.28
N ASP A 129 17.39 22.65 -2.73
CA ASP A 129 18.08 23.86 -3.22
C ASP A 129 17.42 25.10 -2.71
#